data_c472726ab8ff3f09b1161623db94eb8d
#
_entry.id   c472726ab8ff3f09b1161623db94eb8d
#
_cell.length_a   1.000
_cell.length_b   1.000
_cell.length_c   1.000
_cell.angle_alpha   90.00
_cell.angle_beta   90.00
_cell.angle_gamma   90.00
#
_symmetry.space_group_name_H-M   'P 1'
#
loop_
_entity.id
_entity.type
_entity.pdbx_description
1 polymer ?
#
loop_
_entity_poly.entity_id
_entity_poly.type
_entity_poly.pdbx_seq_one_letter_code
_entity_poly.pdbx_strand_id
1 'polypeptide(L)'
;MLDPKKIKKTLVDRRNLQEVIARLKPILAGTQLMGFDIETHDALRHEGLNQLMKVDEDGKKAAGSKLIFDTNRTTVTGFSLYPDGTEESYYFNLAHADTENCISFDEVRHLLDAYEGYYVIHNAPFEIVMLEKGLNTKWKLPHGKVIDTLILCVTAYNSDTYTKSEFAKRQLTGLYKLIPDIMVAYGSGDVERQEDLVNKFCAKESDAVHSYNGFVKEFAWGFNLKKASKHWLNYTQTTFEEVLQGRGHMGQITGAEVVNYGADDAITCVGIYHEVMAWLMQENPNAIKTFFNQENPCCWVYAQMNASGMRVDVDAIYRAQDSQRIEYAVGLRKMKTVLAEALSTVWTGEPSQQLLK
;
A
#
# COMPACT_ATOMS: atom_id res chain seq x y z
N MET A 1 2.19 18.34 18.98
CA MET A 1 2.31 17.77 17.61
C MET A 1 3.78 17.53 17.30
N LEU A 2 4.15 16.30 16.94
CA LEU A 2 5.50 15.94 16.54
C LEU A 2 5.83 16.64 15.20
N ASP A 3 7.00 17.29 15.12
CA ASP A 3 7.51 17.87 13.87
C ASP A 3 8.67 17.03 13.34
N PRO A 4 8.46 16.18 12.34
CA PRO A 4 9.49 15.28 11.83
C PRO A 4 10.74 16.00 11.29
N LYS A 5 10.61 17.28 10.90
CA LYS A 5 11.72 18.10 10.38
C LYS A 5 12.74 18.46 11.46
N LYS A 6 12.32 18.47 12.72
CA LYS A 6 13.19 18.81 13.84
C LYS A 6 13.93 17.61 14.42
N ILE A 7 13.53 16.39 14.05
CA ILE A 7 14.17 15.18 14.53
C ILE A 7 15.45 14.94 13.72
N LYS A 8 16.55 14.82 14.43
CA LYS A 8 17.86 14.45 13.86
C LYS A 8 17.80 13.01 13.36
N LYS A 9 18.32 12.74 12.18
CA LYS A 9 18.39 11.41 11.58
C LYS A 9 19.82 10.93 11.57
N THR A 10 20.08 9.83 12.23
CA THR A 10 21.42 9.29 12.43
C THR A 10 21.57 7.94 11.75
N LEU A 11 22.50 7.86 10.80
CA LEU A 11 22.94 6.59 10.25
C LEU A 11 23.74 5.81 11.30
N VAL A 12 23.36 4.57 11.53
CA VAL A 12 24.06 3.62 12.39
C VAL A 12 24.70 2.57 11.51
N ASP A 13 26.00 2.53 11.53
CA ASP A 13 26.80 1.60 10.77
C ASP A 13 28.03 1.13 11.58
N ARG A 14 28.92 0.38 10.96
CA ARG A 14 30.10 -0.18 11.64
C ARG A 14 30.98 0.86 12.32
N ARG A 15 30.96 2.11 11.86
CA ARG A 15 31.82 3.19 12.37
C ARG A 15 31.37 3.73 13.72
N ASN A 16 30.06 3.70 14.01
CA ASN A 16 29.48 4.31 15.23
C ASN A 16 28.59 3.37 16.05
N LEU A 17 28.48 2.10 15.66
CA LEU A 17 27.55 1.13 16.25
C LEU A 17 27.63 1.09 17.78
N GLN A 18 28.83 0.92 18.34
CA GLN A 18 29.02 0.76 19.79
C GLN A 18 28.64 2.00 20.57
N GLU A 19 28.99 3.17 20.05
CA GLU A 19 28.61 4.46 20.63
C GLU A 19 27.07 4.62 20.64
N VAL A 20 26.43 4.33 19.52
CA VAL A 20 24.97 4.45 19.39
C VAL A 20 24.26 3.44 20.29
N ILE A 21 24.70 2.19 20.37
CA ILE A 21 24.13 1.19 21.29
C ILE A 21 24.23 1.66 22.74
N ALA A 22 25.39 2.16 23.15
CA ALA A 22 25.59 2.66 24.53
C ALA A 22 24.63 3.82 24.86
N ARG A 23 24.35 4.69 23.89
CA ARG A 23 23.44 5.82 24.02
C ARG A 23 21.98 5.39 23.99
N LEU A 24 21.60 4.46 23.09
CA LEU A 24 20.22 4.00 22.93
C LEU A 24 19.72 3.15 24.09
N LYS A 25 20.57 2.31 24.66
CA LYS A 25 20.18 1.38 25.72
C LYS A 25 19.44 2.04 26.90
N PRO A 26 19.93 3.12 27.53
CA PRO A 26 19.18 3.80 28.58
C PRO A 26 17.93 4.52 28.08
N ILE A 27 17.91 5.02 26.84
CA ILE A 27 16.75 5.67 26.23
C ILE A 27 15.62 4.65 26.09
N LEU A 28 15.88 3.49 25.50
CA LEU A 28 14.88 2.45 25.29
C LEU A 28 14.33 1.89 26.60
N ALA A 29 15.14 1.80 27.64
CA ALA A 29 14.66 1.38 28.96
C ALA A 29 13.61 2.34 29.58
N GLY A 30 13.62 3.62 29.17
CA GLY A 30 12.64 4.63 29.61
C GLY A 30 11.50 4.90 28.60
N THR A 31 11.56 4.31 27.41
CA THR A 31 10.62 4.61 26.31
C THR A 31 9.50 3.58 26.25
N GLN A 32 8.24 4.06 26.17
CA GLN A 32 7.06 3.19 26.06
C GLN A 32 6.68 2.90 24.60
N LEU A 33 6.92 3.82 23.69
CA LEU A 33 6.60 3.70 22.28
C LEU A 33 7.86 3.88 21.44
N MET A 34 8.06 3.01 20.47
CA MET A 34 9.18 3.09 19.56
C MET A 34 8.69 2.92 18.13
N GLY A 35 8.83 3.95 17.31
CA GLY A 35 8.62 3.84 15.87
C GLY A 35 9.62 2.87 15.27
N PHE A 36 9.11 1.98 14.41
CA PHE A 36 9.92 0.94 13.79
C PHE A 36 9.48 0.73 12.34
N ASP A 37 10.44 0.64 11.45
CA ASP A 37 10.22 0.36 10.03
C ASP A 37 11.42 -0.39 9.45
N ILE A 38 11.22 -1.18 8.37
CA ILE A 38 12.29 -1.91 7.69
C ILE A 38 12.34 -1.56 6.21
N GLU A 39 13.55 -1.57 5.67
CA GLU A 39 13.78 -1.54 4.23
C GLU A 39 14.19 -2.92 3.72
N THR A 40 13.70 -3.32 2.56
CA THR A 40 13.88 -4.67 2.06
C THR A 40 14.29 -4.70 0.58
N HIS A 41 14.98 -5.78 0.23
CA HIS A 41 15.32 -6.12 -1.12
C HIS A 41 14.98 -7.59 -1.42
N ASP A 42 14.17 -7.84 -2.44
CA ASP A 42 13.97 -9.15 -3.04
C ASP A 42 14.59 -9.11 -4.44
N ALA A 43 15.71 -9.81 -4.61
CA ALA A 43 16.49 -9.79 -5.84
C ALA A 43 15.64 -10.05 -7.10
N LEU A 44 14.84 -11.13 -7.07
CA LEU A 44 14.00 -11.46 -8.20
C LEU A 44 12.93 -10.39 -8.48
N ARG A 45 12.32 -9.81 -7.46
CA ARG A 45 11.30 -8.77 -7.61
C ARG A 45 11.86 -7.50 -8.25
N HIS A 46 13.11 -7.15 -7.96
CA HIS A 46 13.69 -5.87 -8.33
C HIS A 46 14.60 -5.93 -9.56
N GLU A 47 15.16 -7.09 -9.87
CA GLU A 47 16.12 -7.26 -10.97
C GLU A 47 15.47 -7.63 -12.32
N GLY A 48 14.17 -7.46 -12.44
CA GLY A 48 13.46 -7.60 -13.71
C GLY A 48 13.22 -9.02 -14.21
N LEU A 49 13.72 -10.04 -13.51
CA LEU A 49 13.44 -11.46 -13.79
C LEU A 49 12.00 -11.84 -13.46
N ASN A 50 11.25 -10.91 -12.90
CA ASN A 50 9.96 -11.05 -12.28
C ASN A 50 8.79 -10.59 -13.08
N GLN A 51 9.05 -10.07 -14.23
CA GLN A 51 7.98 -9.76 -15.12
C GLN A 51 7.50 -11.07 -15.74
N LEU A 52 6.52 -11.69 -15.13
CA LEU A 52 5.55 -12.49 -15.88
C LEU A 52 5.00 -11.52 -16.94
N MET A 53 5.74 -11.43 -18.04
CA MET A 53 5.40 -10.54 -19.14
C MET A 53 4.15 -11.10 -19.77
N LYS A 54 3.02 -10.46 -19.49
CA LYS A 54 1.88 -10.57 -20.36
C LYS A 54 2.28 -9.84 -21.63
N VAL A 55 2.56 -10.62 -22.64
CA VAL A 55 2.61 -10.13 -24.01
C VAL A 55 1.16 -10.09 -24.46
N ASP A 56 0.63 -8.92 -24.82
CA ASP A 56 -0.69 -8.82 -25.45
C ASP A 56 -0.69 -9.49 -26.83
N GLU A 57 -1.86 -9.61 -27.43
CA GLU A 57 -2.03 -10.24 -28.75
C GLU A 57 -1.21 -9.54 -29.84
N ASP A 58 -0.81 -8.30 -29.64
CA ASP A 58 -0.01 -7.49 -30.56
C ASP A 58 1.51 -7.56 -30.25
N GLY A 59 1.93 -8.42 -29.33
CA GLY A 59 3.32 -8.56 -28.93
C GLY A 59 3.87 -7.41 -28.06
N LYS A 60 3.03 -6.49 -27.60
CA LYS A 60 3.41 -5.43 -26.68
C LYS A 60 3.46 -5.96 -25.24
N LYS A 61 4.54 -5.61 -24.56
CA LYS A 61 4.70 -5.91 -23.14
C LYS A 61 3.69 -5.11 -22.35
N ALA A 62 2.61 -5.75 -21.87
CA ALA A 62 1.79 -5.15 -20.85
C ALA A 62 2.61 -5.04 -19.55
N ALA A 63 2.43 -3.97 -18.79
CA ALA A 63 3.04 -3.83 -17.48
C ALA A 63 2.69 -5.06 -16.62
N GLY A 64 3.66 -5.95 -16.44
CA GLY A 64 3.48 -7.14 -15.63
C GLY A 64 3.20 -6.77 -14.19
N SER A 65 2.33 -7.50 -13.51
CA SER A 65 2.21 -7.37 -12.06
C SER A 65 3.57 -7.70 -11.43
N LYS A 66 4.06 -6.80 -10.58
CA LYS A 66 5.26 -7.07 -9.78
C LYS A 66 4.99 -8.32 -8.94
N LEU A 67 5.95 -9.24 -8.85
CA LEU A 67 5.86 -10.35 -7.92
C LEU A 67 5.70 -9.82 -6.49
N ILE A 68 4.95 -10.54 -5.66
CA ILE A 68 4.94 -10.30 -4.23
C ILE A 68 6.33 -10.58 -3.64
N PHE A 69 6.64 -9.94 -2.53
CA PHE A 69 7.86 -10.27 -1.78
C PHE A 69 7.83 -11.73 -1.34
N ASP A 70 8.93 -12.44 -1.60
CA ASP A 70 9.13 -13.81 -1.13
C ASP A 70 10.16 -13.79 0.00
N THR A 71 9.74 -14.20 1.17
CA THR A 71 10.59 -14.23 2.37
C THR A 71 11.83 -15.09 2.21
N ASN A 72 11.79 -16.11 1.35
CA ASN A 72 12.94 -16.96 1.07
C ASN A 72 14.02 -16.29 0.22
N ARG A 73 13.70 -15.12 -0.36
CA ARG A 73 14.61 -14.34 -1.19
C ARG A 73 14.84 -12.94 -0.66
N THR A 74 14.04 -12.52 0.32
CA THR A 74 14.07 -11.15 0.83
C THR A 74 15.17 -10.96 1.85
N THR A 75 15.99 -9.94 1.64
CA THR A 75 16.99 -9.43 2.58
C THR A 75 16.48 -8.12 3.19
N VAL A 76 16.56 -7.97 4.49
CA VAL A 76 16.35 -6.68 5.16
C VAL A 76 17.60 -5.84 4.96
N THR A 77 17.48 -4.74 4.20
CA THR A 77 18.62 -3.87 3.89
C THR A 77 18.94 -2.90 5.01
N GLY A 78 17.95 -2.56 5.82
CA GLY A 78 18.10 -1.74 7.00
C GLY A 78 16.82 -1.67 7.80
N PHE A 79 16.89 -1.07 8.96
CA PHE A 79 15.72 -0.76 9.80
C PHE A 79 15.90 0.56 10.53
N SER A 80 14.81 1.18 10.88
CA SER A 80 14.79 2.44 11.62
C SER A 80 14.14 2.30 12.98
N LEU A 81 14.65 3.09 13.94
CA LEU A 81 14.14 3.23 15.29
C LEU A 81 13.92 4.70 15.61
N TYR A 82 12.74 5.01 16.11
CA TYR A 82 12.47 6.32 16.71
C TYR A 82 11.88 6.14 18.11
N PRO A 83 12.68 6.30 19.19
CA PRO A 83 12.15 6.32 20.55
C PRO A 83 11.29 7.56 20.74
N ASP A 84 10.03 7.39 21.11
CA ASP A 84 9.08 8.50 21.30
C ASP A 84 9.58 9.52 22.34
N GLY A 85 9.35 10.79 22.03
CA GLY A 85 9.78 11.92 22.88
C GLY A 85 11.26 12.27 22.79
N THR A 86 12.03 11.64 21.91
CA THR A 86 13.43 11.98 21.66
C THR A 86 13.60 12.94 20.48
N GLU A 87 14.76 13.55 20.37
CA GLU A 87 15.10 14.46 19.25
C GLU A 87 15.90 13.75 18.15
N GLU A 88 16.01 12.41 18.21
CA GLU A 88 16.84 11.65 17.29
C GLU A 88 16.18 10.33 16.87
N SER A 89 16.21 10.05 15.57
CA SER A 89 15.83 8.79 14.94
C SER A 89 17.05 8.12 14.34
N TYR A 90 17.08 6.80 14.32
CA TYR A 90 18.25 6.01 13.96
C TYR A 90 17.89 5.08 12.79
N TYR A 91 18.75 5.02 11.79
CA TYR A 91 18.67 4.08 10.71
C TYR A 91 19.87 3.14 10.71
N PHE A 92 19.64 1.83 10.83
CA PHE A 92 20.67 0.79 10.93
C PHE A 92 20.95 0.18 9.56
N ASN A 93 22.18 0.32 9.07
CA ASN A 93 22.63 -0.17 7.78
C ASN A 93 23.00 -1.66 7.85
N LEU A 94 22.15 -2.55 7.32
CA LEU A 94 22.38 -4.00 7.35
C LEU A 94 22.94 -4.55 6.02
N ALA A 95 22.41 -4.13 4.88
CA ALA A 95 22.74 -4.73 3.59
C ALA A 95 22.53 -3.74 2.43
N HIS A 96 23.04 -2.54 2.57
CA HIS A 96 23.10 -1.54 1.50
C HIS A 96 24.36 -1.69 0.63
N ALA A 97 24.51 -0.83 -0.38
CA ALA A 97 25.61 -0.91 -1.36
C ALA A 97 27.01 -0.71 -0.74
N ASP A 98 27.09 0.05 0.36
CA ASP A 98 28.33 0.28 1.13
C ASP A 98 28.60 -0.87 2.13
N THR A 99 28.84 -2.06 1.58
CA THR A 99 28.91 -3.32 2.34
C THR A 99 29.96 -3.32 3.46
N GLU A 100 31.05 -2.57 3.32
CA GLU A 100 32.10 -2.42 4.31
C GLU A 100 31.61 -1.70 5.60
N ASN A 101 30.55 -0.91 5.48
CA ASN A 101 29.91 -0.19 6.58
C ASN A 101 28.70 -0.93 7.15
N CYS A 102 28.24 -2.00 6.52
CA CYS A 102 27.12 -2.78 7.01
C CYS A 102 27.42 -3.46 8.35
N ILE A 103 26.38 -3.58 9.17
CA ILE A 103 26.40 -4.32 10.43
C ILE A 103 25.52 -5.57 10.30
N SER A 104 25.79 -6.58 11.12
CA SER A 104 24.91 -7.74 11.22
C SER A 104 23.71 -7.42 12.11
N PHE A 105 22.53 -7.97 11.79
CA PHE A 105 21.37 -7.87 12.66
C PHE A 105 21.62 -8.43 14.06
N ASP A 106 22.42 -9.49 14.19
CA ASP A 106 22.77 -10.11 15.47
C ASP A 106 23.56 -9.15 16.39
N GLU A 107 24.31 -8.19 15.81
CA GLU A 107 25.06 -7.19 16.60
C GLU A 107 24.13 -6.22 17.33
N VAL A 108 22.89 -6.02 16.85
CA VAL A 108 21.90 -5.10 17.42
C VAL A 108 20.70 -5.80 18.05
N ARG A 109 20.51 -7.08 17.79
CA ARG A 109 19.38 -7.88 18.25
C ARG A 109 19.15 -7.77 19.74
N HIS A 110 20.23 -7.82 20.55
CA HIS A 110 20.13 -7.75 22.00
C HIS A 110 19.49 -6.44 22.50
N LEU A 111 19.60 -5.34 21.74
CA LEU A 111 18.95 -4.07 22.03
C LEU A 111 17.43 -4.16 21.86
N LEU A 112 17.01 -4.83 20.79
CA LEU A 112 15.59 -5.04 20.48
C LEU A 112 14.96 -6.08 21.43
N ASP A 113 15.69 -7.14 21.78
CA ASP A 113 15.23 -8.15 22.73
C ASP A 113 15.04 -7.60 24.16
N ALA A 114 15.81 -6.57 24.52
CA ALA A 114 15.72 -5.90 25.82
C ALA A 114 14.63 -4.82 25.89
N TYR A 115 14.00 -4.47 24.76
CA TYR A 115 12.97 -3.44 24.75
C TYR A 115 11.62 -3.99 25.21
N GLU A 116 11.04 -3.38 26.24
CA GLU A 116 9.79 -3.84 26.86
C GLU A 116 8.54 -3.04 26.43
N GLY A 117 8.71 -1.95 25.70
CA GLY A 117 7.62 -1.10 25.21
C GLY A 117 6.90 -1.65 23.98
N TYR A 118 6.21 -0.78 23.28
CA TYR A 118 5.47 -1.11 22.07
C TYR A 118 6.18 -0.62 20.81
N TYR A 119 6.26 -1.47 19.81
CA TYR A 119 6.70 -1.12 18.46
C TYR A 119 5.53 -0.50 17.69
N VAL A 120 5.67 0.73 17.24
CA VAL A 120 4.69 1.46 16.44
C VAL A 120 5.11 1.34 14.98
N ILE A 121 4.34 0.61 14.20
CA ILE A 121 4.68 0.18 12.84
C ILE A 121 3.52 0.54 11.90
N HIS A 122 3.79 0.75 10.63
CA HIS A 122 2.75 0.97 9.63
C HIS A 122 2.67 -0.22 8.67
N ASN A 123 1.58 -1.00 8.73
CA ASN A 123 1.39 -2.27 8.02
C ASN A 123 2.24 -3.40 8.61
N ALA A 124 2.20 -3.53 9.92
CA ALA A 124 2.98 -4.46 10.73
C ALA A 124 3.02 -5.93 10.25
N PRO A 125 2.00 -6.49 9.58
CA PRO A 125 2.10 -7.84 8.99
C PRO A 125 3.30 -8.04 8.08
N PHE A 126 3.75 -7.00 7.39
CA PHE A 126 4.94 -7.07 6.54
C PHE A 126 6.21 -7.22 7.37
N GLU A 127 6.43 -6.35 8.34
CA GLU A 127 7.61 -6.37 9.22
C GLU A 127 7.68 -7.65 10.02
N ILE A 128 6.56 -8.13 10.57
CA ILE A 128 6.50 -9.39 11.33
C ILE A 128 7.03 -10.55 10.49
N VAL A 129 6.56 -10.66 9.24
CA VAL A 129 6.95 -11.76 8.37
C VAL A 129 8.40 -11.62 7.88
N MET A 130 8.80 -10.41 7.46
CA MET A 130 10.13 -10.19 6.90
C MET A 130 11.24 -10.32 7.94
N LEU A 131 11.01 -9.89 9.17
CA LEU A 131 11.97 -10.04 10.27
C LEU A 131 12.10 -11.52 10.70
N GLU A 132 11.00 -12.26 10.77
CA GLU A 132 11.04 -13.67 11.18
C GLU A 132 11.63 -14.57 10.10
N LYS A 133 11.31 -14.33 8.82
CA LYS A 133 11.64 -15.24 7.73
C LYS A 133 12.69 -14.72 6.76
N GLY A 134 12.98 -13.43 6.78
CA GLY A 134 14.00 -12.81 5.92
C GLY A 134 15.36 -13.50 6.05
N LEU A 135 16.19 -13.38 5.02
CA LEU A 135 17.45 -14.14 4.91
C LEU A 135 18.44 -13.82 6.03
N ASN A 136 18.49 -12.58 6.49
CA ASN A 136 19.56 -12.06 7.36
C ASN A 136 19.08 -11.59 8.75
N THR A 137 17.80 -11.78 9.12
CA THR A 137 17.29 -11.31 10.42
C THR A 137 16.87 -12.44 11.35
N LYS A 138 15.96 -13.32 10.94
CA LYS A 138 15.47 -14.45 11.76
C LYS A 138 15.05 -14.07 13.18
N TRP A 139 14.43 -12.90 13.32
CA TRP A 139 13.99 -12.34 14.58
C TRP A 139 12.48 -12.21 14.64
N LYS A 140 11.91 -12.48 15.81
CA LYS A 140 10.47 -12.37 16.05
C LYS A 140 10.16 -11.12 16.84
N LEU A 141 9.35 -10.25 16.28
CA LEU A 141 8.72 -9.17 17.04
C LEU A 141 7.96 -9.74 18.25
N PRO A 142 8.06 -9.13 19.42
CA PRO A 142 7.37 -9.60 20.63
C PRO A 142 5.84 -9.58 20.43
N HIS A 143 5.21 -10.75 20.62
CA HIS A 143 3.76 -10.87 20.46
C HIS A 143 3.00 -9.94 21.41
N GLY A 144 1.98 -9.24 20.90
CA GLY A 144 1.19 -8.29 21.68
C GLY A 144 1.87 -6.94 21.98
N LYS A 145 3.09 -6.72 21.46
CA LYS A 145 3.86 -5.49 21.62
C LYS A 145 3.95 -4.64 20.35
N VAL A 146 3.01 -4.82 19.44
CA VAL A 146 2.95 -4.09 18.15
C VAL A 146 1.68 -3.26 18.10
N ILE A 147 1.80 -2.03 17.65
CA ILE A 147 0.72 -1.10 17.32
C ILE A 147 0.83 -0.82 15.82
N ASP A 148 -0.19 -1.24 15.05
CA ASP A 148 -0.24 -1.02 13.61
C ASP A 148 -0.99 0.27 13.27
N THR A 149 -0.28 1.28 12.81
CA THR A 149 -0.86 2.58 12.48
C THR A 149 -1.67 2.57 11.19
N LEU A 150 -1.48 1.60 10.27
CA LEU A 150 -2.37 1.42 9.13
C LEU A 150 -3.75 0.98 9.61
N ILE A 151 -3.82 -0.04 10.45
CA ILE A 151 -5.07 -0.51 11.06
C ILE A 151 -5.71 0.60 11.89
N LEU A 152 -4.91 1.37 12.64
CA LEU A 152 -5.42 2.50 13.42
C LEU A 152 -6.07 3.57 12.54
N CYS A 153 -5.44 3.95 11.43
CA CYS A 153 -6.01 4.89 10.47
C CYS A 153 -7.32 4.35 9.85
N VAL A 154 -7.35 3.09 9.47
CA VAL A 154 -8.57 2.45 8.93
C VAL A 154 -9.69 2.45 9.97
N THR A 155 -9.38 2.15 11.23
CA THR A 155 -10.35 2.18 12.34
C THR A 155 -10.92 3.58 12.55
N ALA A 156 -10.07 4.61 12.48
CA ALA A 156 -10.50 6.01 12.62
C ALA A 156 -11.47 6.44 11.53
N TYR A 157 -11.23 6.03 10.28
CA TYR A 157 -12.02 6.48 9.14
C TYR A 157 -13.18 5.57 8.73
N ASN A 158 -13.37 4.44 9.37
CA ASN A 158 -14.26 3.39 8.87
C ASN A 158 -15.71 3.89 8.59
N SER A 159 -16.29 4.72 9.47
CA SER A 159 -17.65 5.24 9.27
C SER A 159 -17.76 6.24 8.12
N ASP A 160 -16.82 7.16 8.02
CA ASP A 160 -16.81 8.20 6.96
C ASP A 160 -16.45 7.61 5.60
N THR A 161 -15.48 6.72 5.57
CA THR A 161 -15.07 5.96 4.37
C THR A 161 -16.22 5.10 3.85
N TYR A 162 -16.95 4.41 4.76
CA TYR A 162 -18.11 3.62 4.40
C TYR A 162 -19.22 4.51 3.80
N THR A 163 -19.54 5.64 4.42
CA THR A 163 -20.57 6.56 3.95
C THR A 163 -20.25 7.12 2.58
N LYS A 164 -19.01 7.54 2.34
CA LYS A 164 -18.55 8.03 1.03
C LYS A 164 -18.55 6.95 -0.03
N SER A 165 -18.14 5.72 0.32
CA SER A 165 -18.19 4.56 -0.57
C SER A 165 -19.61 4.22 -0.98
N GLU A 166 -20.55 4.19 -0.04
CA GLU A 166 -21.96 3.92 -0.32
C GLU A 166 -22.59 5.03 -1.18
N PHE A 167 -22.23 6.28 -0.94
CA PHE A 167 -22.67 7.39 -1.80
C PHE A 167 -22.17 7.24 -3.22
N ALA A 168 -20.89 6.97 -3.43
CA ALA A 168 -20.31 6.74 -4.76
C ALA A 168 -20.95 5.51 -5.45
N LYS A 169 -21.17 4.41 -4.73
CA LYS A 169 -21.88 3.24 -5.25
C LYS A 169 -23.32 3.56 -5.67
N ARG A 170 -24.04 4.35 -4.89
CA ARG A 170 -25.42 4.77 -5.24
C ARG A 170 -25.44 5.63 -6.49
N GLN A 171 -24.49 6.53 -6.66
CA GLN A 171 -24.37 7.34 -7.88
C GLN A 171 -24.13 6.44 -9.10
N LEU A 172 -23.16 5.52 -9.03
CA LEU A 172 -22.89 4.56 -10.10
C LEU A 172 -24.10 3.64 -10.38
N THR A 173 -24.76 3.14 -9.34
CA THR A 173 -25.96 2.31 -9.49
C THR A 173 -27.09 3.10 -10.16
N GLY A 174 -27.26 4.37 -9.83
CA GLY A 174 -28.23 5.26 -10.47
C GLY A 174 -27.91 5.50 -11.94
N LEU A 175 -26.64 5.59 -12.28
CA LEU A 175 -26.17 5.71 -13.66
C LEU A 175 -26.47 4.44 -14.47
N TYR A 176 -26.10 3.27 -13.94
CA TYR A 176 -26.35 1.98 -14.63
C TYR A 176 -27.84 1.68 -14.85
N LYS A 177 -28.74 2.21 -14.01
CA LYS A 177 -30.19 2.09 -14.22
C LYS A 177 -30.73 2.82 -15.46
N LEU A 178 -29.96 3.75 -16.03
CA LEU A 178 -30.31 4.42 -17.25
C LEU A 178 -30.06 3.55 -18.51
N ILE A 179 -29.15 2.57 -18.42
CA ILE A 179 -28.77 1.73 -19.57
C ILE A 179 -29.96 0.96 -20.15
N PRO A 180 -30.81 0.26 -19.36
CA PRO A 180 -32.00 -0.40 -19.92
C PRO A 180 -32.95 0.56 -20.61
N ASP A 181 -33.17 1.76 -20.07
CA ASP A 181 -34.04 2.76 -20.66
C ASP A 181 -33.50 3.28 -22.00
N ILE A 182 -32.17 3.49 -22.07
CA ILE A 182 -31.47 3.82 -23.33
C ILE A 182 -31.68 2.71 -24.38
N MET A 183 -31.52 1.46 -23.97
CA MET A 183 -31.69 0.32 -24.87
C MET A 183 -33.15 0.19 -25.36
N VAL A 184 -34.13 0.46 -24.50
CA VAL A 184 -35.55 0.48 -24.89
C VAL A 184 -35.86 1.62 -25.88
N ALA A 185 -35.36 2.83 -25.59
CA ALA A 185 -35.56 3.97 -26.51
C ALA A 185 -34.90 3.71 -27.86
N TYR A 186 -33.72 3.08 -27.86
CA TYR A 186 -33.06 2.64 -29.08
C TYR A 186 -33.90 1.61 -29.87
N GLY A 187 -34.36 0.56 -29.19
CA GLY A 187 -35.16 -0.50 -29.83
C GLY A 187 -36.53 -0.04 -30.36
N SER A 188 -37.08 1.05 -29.80
CA SER A 188 -38.35 1.67 -30.27
C SER A 188 -38.18 2.67 -31.40
N GLY A 189 -36.92 3.05 -31.75
CA GLY A 189 -36.64 4.08 -32.74
C GLY A 189 -36.94 5.51 -32.27
N ASP A 190 -37.15 5.72 -30.99
CA ASP A 190 -37.42 7.03 -30.39
C ASP A 190 -36.07 7.79 -30.20
N VAL A 191 -35.65 8.45 -31.27
CA VAL A 191 -34.34 9.16 -31.34
C VAL A 191 -34.25 10.28 -30.33
N GLU A 192 -35.31 11.06 -30.13
CA GLU A 192 -35.34 12.18 -29.22
C GLU A 192 -35.16 11.73 -27.78
N ARG A 193 -35.88 10.69 -27.37
CA ARG A 193 -35.76 10.08 -26.05
C ARG A 193 -34.39 9.43 -25.82
N GLN A 194 -33.83 8.80 -26.87
CA GLN A 194 -32.52 8.21 -26.84
C GLN A 194 -31.43 9.27 -26.61
N GLU A 195 -31.46 10.38 -27.36
CA GLU A 195 -30.51 11.49 -27.19
C GLU A 195 -30.61 12.12 -25.80
N ASP A 196 -31.82 12.35 -25.28
CA ASP A 196 -32.02 12.87 -23.92
C ASP A 196 -31.42 11.94 -22.84
N LEU A 197 -31.70 10.63 -22.96
CA LEU A 197 -31.18 9.64 -22.00
C LEU A 197 -29.66 9.48 -22.09
N VAL A 198 -29.06 9.50 -23.27
CA VAL A 198 -27.62 9.46 -23.49
C VAL A 198 -26.95 10.70 -22.94
N ASN A 199 -27.51 11.88 -23.19
CA ASN A 199 -27.01 13.12 -22.66
C ASN A 199 -27.06 13.15 -21.12
N LYS A 200 -28.16 12.64 -20.52
CA LYS A 200 -28.28 12.47 -19.06
C LYS A 200 -27.25 11.48 -18.51
N PHE A 201 -27.00 10.39 -19.24
CA PHE A 201 -25.98 9.41 -18.85
C PHE A 201 -24.59 10.05 -18.86
N CYS A 202 -24.19 10.69 -19.97
CA CYS A 202 -22.88 11.32 -20.11
C CYS A 202 -22.63 12.44 -19.09
N ALA A 203 -23.64 13.26 -18.81
CA ALA A 203 -23.54 14.33 -17.81
C ALA A 203 -23.32 13.77 -16.39
N LYS A 204 -24.01 12.67 -16.05
CA LYS A 204 -23.89 12.04 -14.73
C LYS A 204 -22.66 11.13 -14.60
N GLU A 205 -22.20 10.55 -15.70
CA GLU A 205 -21.02 9.67 -15.71
C GLU A 205 -19.76 10.40 -15.25
N SER A 206 -19.52 11.58 -15.80
CA SER A 206 -18.36 12.40 -15.44
C SER A 206 -18.31 12.67 -13.94
N ASP A 207 -19.44 13.05 -13.34
CA ASP A 207 -19.51 13.36 -11.91
C ASP A 207 -19.41 12.09 -11.04
N ALA A 208 -20.07 11.01 -11.43
CA ALA A 208 -20.04 9.74 -10.71
C ALA A 208 -18.63 9.12 -10.75
N VAL A 209 -17.99 9.12 -11.91
CA VAL A 209 -16.61 8.62 -12.10
C VAL A 209 -15.61 9.52 -11.37
N HIS A 210 -15.78 10.84 -11.43
CA HIS A 210 -14.92 11.78 -10.71
C HIS A 210 -15.03 11.58 -9.19
N SER A 211 -16.25 11.45 -8.67
CA SER A 211 -16.50 11.21 -7.24
C SER A 211 -15.93 9.85 -6.81
N TYR A 212 -16.12 8.80 -7.60
CA TYR A 212 -15.58 7.47 -7.34
C TYR A 212 -14.05 7.46 -7.41
N ASN A 213 -13.45 8.05 -8.42
CA ASN A 213 -12.00 8.15 -8.57
C ASN A 213 -11.37 9.03 -7.49
N GLY A 214 -12.02 10.11 -7.10
CA GLY A 214 -11.63 10.95 -5.98
C GLY A 214 -11.62 10.14 -4.68
N PHE A 215 -12.71 9.42 -4.41
CA PHE A 215 -12.82 8.51 -3.28
C PHE A 215 -11.72 7.44 -3.31
N VAL A 216 -11.57 6.71 -4.42
CA VAL A 216 -10.55 5.66 -4.56
C VAL A 216 -9.13 6.23 -4.43
N LYS A 217 -8.87 7.41 -4.98
CA LYS A 217 -7.56 8.05 -4.86
C LYS A 217 -7.27 8.58 -3.46
N GLU A 218 -8.26 9.18 -2.80
CA GLU A 218 -8.06 9.78 -1.48
C GLU A 218 -8.15 8.80 -0.32
N PHE A 219 -8.99 7.78 -0.41
CA PHE A 219 -9.32 6.92 0.72
C PHE A 219 -8.97 5.45 0.55
N ALA A 220 -9.20 4.82 -0.60
CA ALA A 220 -8.88 3.40 -0.77
C ALA A 220 -7.36 3.13 -0.87
N TRP A 221 -6.60 4.12 -1.32
CA TRP A 221 -5.14 4.10 -1.37
C TRP A 221 -4.51 5.13 -0.42
N GLY A 222 -5.34 5.81 0.38
CA GLY A 222 -4.98 6.93 1.22
C GLY A 222 -4.30 6.56 2.54
N PHE A 223 -4.31 5.28 2.90
CA PHE A 223 -3.77 4.80 4.16
C PHE A 223 -2.32 4.34 4.09
N ASN A 224 -1.61 4.50 2.97
CA ASN A 224 -0.18 4.27 2.99
C ASN A 224 0.52 5.35 3.83
N LEU A 225 1.69 5.00 4.38
CA LEU A 225 2.42 5.83 5.33
C LEU A 225 2.63 7.27 4.85
N LYS A 226 3.02 7.46 3.58
CA LYS A 226 3.30 8.79 3.00
C LYS A 226 2.05 9.68 2.95
N LYS A 227 0.89 9.11 2.63
CA LYS A 227 -0.38 9.84 2.61
C LYS A 227 -0.92 10.08 4.01
N ALA A 228 -0.83 9.09 4.89
CA ALA A 228 -1.19 9.24 6.29
C ALA A 228 -0.34 10.32 6.98
N SER A 229 0.97 10.35 6.73
CA SER A 229 1.88 11.40 7.20
C SER A 229 1.46 12.79 6.71
N LYS A 230 1.15 12.91 5.42
CA LYS A 230 0.68 14.20 4.87
C LYS A 230 -0.64 14.64 5.49
N HIS A 231 -1.58 13.72 5.68
CA HIS A 231 -2.89 14.01 6.25
C HIS A 231 -2.83 14.38 7.72
N TRP A 232 -2.21 13.54 8.54
CA TRP A 232 -2.21 13.69 10.00
C TRP A 232 -1.15 14.65 10.53
N LEU A 233 0.03 14.68 9.89
CA LEU A 233 1.17 15.48 10.35
C LEU A 233 1.42 16.72 9.50
N ASN A 234 0.69 16.87 8.39
CA ASN A 234 0.99 17.88 7.35
C ASN A 234 2.45 17.80 6.87
N TYR A 235 2.99 16.58 6.84
CA TYR A 235 4.38 16.32 6.51
C TYR A 235 4.48 15.48 5.23
N THR A 236 5.18 16.01 4.23
CA THR A 236 5.45 15.30 2.97
C THR A 236 6.81 14.62 3.07
N GLN A 237 6.81 13.30 3.05
CA GLN A 237 8.02 12.47 3.05
C GLN A 237 8.57 12.31 1.63
N THR A 238 9.87 12.00 1.55
CA THR A 238 10.52 11.55 0.31
C THR A 238 9.87 10.27 -0.19
N THR A 239 9.67 10.14 -1.49
CA THR A 239 9.12 8.93 -2.10
C THR A 239 10.21 7.89 -2.36
N PHE A 240 9.79 6.63 -2.57
CA PHE A 240 10.70 5.53 -2.91
C PHE A 240 11.47 5.81 -4.21
N GLU A 241 10.80 6.37 -5.21
CA GLU A 241 11.39 6.73 -6.49
C GLU A 241 12.43 7.85 -6.34
N GLU A 242 12.16 8.83 -5.51
CA GLU A 242 13.10 9.93 -5.24
C GLU A 242 14.37 9.45 -4.55
N VAL A 243 14.26 8.54 -3.58
CA VAL A 243 15.46 8.02 -2.88
C VAL A 243 16.28 7.10 -3.77
N LEU A 244 15.64 6.32 -4.63
CA LEU A 244 16.34 5.43 -5.56
C LEU A 244 17.06 6.16 -6.71
N GLN A 245 16.58 7.34 -7.11
CA GLN A 245 17.20 8.13 -8.20
C GLN A 245 17.46 7.31 -9.47
N GLY A 246 16.48 6.49 -9.87
CA GLY A 246 16.56 5.62 -11.05
C GLY A 246 17.25 4.27 -10.85
N ARG A 247 17.77 3.97 -9.66
CA ARG A 247 18.26 2.62 -9.32
C ARG A 247 17.10 1.65 -9.07
N GLY A 248 17.36 0.35 -9.22
CA GLY A 248 16.30 -0.66 -9.20
C GLY A 248 15.72 -0.98 -7.82
N HIS A 249 16.54 -0.91 -6.76
CA HIS A 249 16.14 -1.34 -5.42
C HIS A 249 17.05 -0.78 -4.30
N MET A 250 16.59 -0.90 -3.05
CA MET A 250 17.27 -0.38 -1.85
C MET A 250 18.70 -0.94 -1.65
N GLY A 251 18.98 -2.17 -2.06
CA GLY A 251 20.34 -2.73 -1.99
C GLY A 251 21.35 -2.08 -2.94
N GLN A 252 20.93 -1.18 -3.84
CA GLN A 252 21.83 -0.47 -4.78
C GLN A 252 22.16 0.96 -4.28
N ILE A 253 21.65 1.38 -3.16
CA ILE A 253 21.95 2.67 -2.53
C ILE A 253 22.72 2.46 -1.23
N THR A 254 23.46 3.48 -0.81
CA THR A 254 24.24 3.44 0.43
C THR A 254 23.37 3.78 1.65
N GLY A 255 23.82 3.39 2.83
CA GLY A 255 23.17 3.79 4.09
C GLY A 255 23.02 5.31 4.23
N ALA A 256 24.01 6.08 3.74
CA ALA A 256 23.97 7.54 3.78
C ALA A 256 22.87 8.15 2.87
N GLU A 257 22.56 7.50 1.75
CA GLU A 257 21.51 7.97 0.83
C GLU A 257 20.11 7.65 1.37
N VAL A 258 19.94 6.54 2.10
CA VAL A 258 18.64 6.09 2.58
C VAL A 258 18.26 6.62 3.96
N VAL A 259 19.23 7.08 4.79
CA VAL A 259 19.00 7.41 6.20
C VAL A 259 17.85 8.38 6.42
N ASN A 260 17.71 9.40 5.59
CA ASN A 260 16.61 10.37 5.72
C ASN A 260 15.25 9.75 5.42
N TYR A 261 15.19 8.89 4.42
CA TYR A 261 13.98 8.19 4.00
C TYR A 261 13.53 7.19 5.08
N GLY A 262 14.41 6.24 5.46
CA GLY A 262 14.05 5.20 6.41
C GLY A 262 13.79 5.75 7.83
N ALA A 263 14.60 6.71 8.31
CA ALA A 263 14.37 7.31 9.63
C ALA A 263 13.06 8.10 9.70
N ASP A 264 12.61 8.72 8.58
CA ASP A 264 11.32 9.39 8.52
C ASP A 264 10.15 8.44 8.73
N ASP A 265 10.25 7.22 8.22
CA ASP A 265 9.18 6.25 8.30
C ASP A 265 8.91 5.85 9.77
N ALA A 266 9.94 5.61 10.57
CA ALA A 266 9.78 5.37 12.00
C ALA A 266 9.24 6.59 12.78
N ILE A 267 9.71 7.81 12.48
CA ILE A 267 9.22 9.04 13.11
C ILE A 267 7.72 9.23 12.84
N THR A 268 7.33 9.06 11.60
CA THR A 268 5.95 9.31 11.16
C THR A 268 4.98 8.25 11.67
N CYS A 269 5.42 7.01 11.89
CA CYS A 269 4.61 5.99 12.55
C CYS A 269 4.16 6.47 13.94
N VAL A 270 5.08 6.98 14.77
CA VAL A 270 4.76 7.48 16.11
C VAL A 270 3.91 8.75 16.04
N GLY A 271 4.26 9.67 15.13
CA GLY A 271 3.47 10.89 14.94
C GLY A 271 2.02 10.60 14.56
N ILE A 272 1.80 9.71 13.60
CA ILE A 272 0.46 9.28 13.17
C ILE A 272 -0.29 8.64 14.35
N TYR A 273 0.37 7.77 15.11
CA TYR A 273 -0.25 7.18 16.29
C TYR A 273 -0.79 8.24 17.25
N HIS A 274 0.01 9.23 17.61
CA HIS A 274 -0.41 10.29 18.53
C HIS A 274 -1.57 11.12 17.99
N GLU A 275 -1.51 11.55 16.74
CA GLU A 275 -2.57 12.40 16.16
C GLU A 275 -3.88 11.63 15.98
N VAL A 276 -3.81 10.38 15.50
CA VAL A 276 -5.02 9.56 15.33
C VAL A 276 -5.63 9.21 16.69
N MET A 277 -4.82 8.88 17.70
CA MET A 277 -5.32 8.59 19.04
C MET A 277 -5.97 9.83 19.69
N ALA A 278 -5.34 11.01 19.53
CA ALA A 278 -5.91 12.27 20.02
C ALA A 278 -7.25 12.57 19.34
N TRP A 279 -7.33 12.38 18.04
CA TRP A 279 -8.58 12.54 17.28
C TRP A 279 -9.65 11.55 17.73
N LEU A 280 -9.32 10.26 17.86
CA LEU A 280 -10.26 9.23 18.34
C LEU A 280 -10.78 9.49 19.75
N MET A 281 -9.94 10.00 20.65
CA MET A 281 -10.37 10.36 22.01
C MET A 281 -11.47 11.42 22.01
N GLN A 282 -11.48 12.33 21.04
CA GLN A 282 -12.46 13.39 20.90
C GLN A 282 -13.70 12.95 20.14
N GLU A 283 -13.49 12.29 19.00
CA GLU A 283 -14.56 12.01 18.03
C GLU A 283 -15.24 10.65 18.25
N ASN A 284 -14.47 9.61 18.61
CA ASN A 284 -15.01 8.26 18.79
C ASN A 284 -14.19 7.41 19.78
N PRO A 285 -14.31 7.67 21.09
CA PRO A 285 -13.56 6.92 22.13
C PRO A 285 -13.81 5.41 22.12
N ASN A 286 -14.98 4.97 21.63
CA ASN A 286 -15.29 3.54 21.55
C ASN A 286 -14.45 2.81 20.49
N ALA A 287 -14.05 3.49 19.43
CA ALA A 287 -13.18 2.93 18.40
C ALA A 287 -11.80 2.55 18.96
N ILE A 288 -11.32 3.24 20.01
CA ILE A 288 -10.05 2.91 20.68
C ILE A 288 -10.12 1.50 21.30
N LYS A 289 -11.24 1.15 21.93
CA LYS A 289 -11.43 -0.19 22.49
C LYS A 289 -11.49 -1.26 21.39
N THR A 290 -12.20 -0.96 20.31
CA THR A 290 -12.27 -1.84 19.13
C THR A 290 -10.88 -2.02 18.53
N PHE A 291 -10.13 -0.95 18.37
CA PHE A 291 -8.76 -1.02 17.86
C PHE A 291 -7.88 -1.96 18.70
N PHE A 292 -7.74 -1.71 19.99
CA PHE A 292 -6.82 -2.50 20.82
C PHE A 292 -7.28 -3.93 21.08
N ASN A 293 -8.61 -4.16 21.18
CA ASN A 293 -9.13 -5.49 21.55
C ASN A 293 -9.44 -6.39 20.35
N GLN A 294 -9.65 -5.83 19.17
CA GLN A 294 -10.10 -6.59 18.00
C GLN A 294 -9.19 -6.36 16.77
N GLU A 295 -9.09 -5.11 16.31
CA GLU A 295 -8.47 -4.81 15.01
C GLU A 295 -6.95 -4.97 15.04
N ASN A 296 -6.27 -4.34 16.00
CA ASN A 296 -4.82 -4.38 16.11
C ASN A 296 -4.26 -5.80 16.31
N PRO A 297 -4.86 -6.67 17.16
CA PRO A 297 -4.42 -8.07 17.27
C PRO A 297 -4.49 -8.85 15.95
N CYS A 298 -5.35 -8.44 15.01
CA CYS A 298 -5.46 -9.08 13.69
C CYS A 298 -4.20 -8.94 12.85
N CYS A 299 -3.30 -7.99 13.13
CA CYS A 299 -2.02 -7.88 12.41
C CYS A 299 -1.21 -9.18 12.46
N TRP A 300 -1.27 -9.92 13.58
CA TRP A 300 -0.62 -11.22 13.73
C TRP A 300 -1.27 -12.31 12.89
N VAL A 301 -2.60 -12.29 12.80
CA VAL A 301 -3.36 -13.22 11.94
C VAL A 301 -3.01 -12.95 10.47
N TYR A 302 -3.01 -11.69 10.05
CA TYR A 302 -2.62 -11.32 8.68
C TYR A 302 -1.18 -11.69 8.37
N ALA A 303 -0.26 -11.48 9.32
CA ALA A 303 1.13 -11.92 9.17
C ALA A 303 1.23 -13.44 8.97
N GLN A 304 0.52 -14.24 9.77
CA GLN A 304 0.50 -15.70 9.61
C GLN A 304 -0.12 -16.14 8.28
N MET A 305 -1.20 -15.50 7.85
CA MET A 305 -1.83 -15.78 6.55
C MET A 305 -0.85 -15.47 5.40
N ASN A 306 -0.17 -14.32 5.45
CA ASN A 306 0.84 -13.94 4.45
C ASN A 306 2.03 -14.93 4.44
N ALA A 307 2.47 -15.36 5.61
CA ALA A 307 3.59 -16.29 5.76
C ALA A 307 3.27 -17.73 5.31
N SER A 308 2.04 -18.16 5.50
CA SER A 308 1.57 -19.51 5.14
C SER A 308 1.20 -19.60 3.67
N GLY A 309 0.74 -18.49 3.10
CA GLY A 309 0.16 -18.47 1.78
C GLY A 309 -1.14 -19.28 1.68
N MET A 310 -1.60 -19.43 0.46
CA MET A 310 -2.80 -20.22 0.14
C MET A 310 -2.44 -21.19 -1.00
N ARG A 311 -2.80 -22.45 -0.81
CA ARG A 311 -2.66 -23.44 -1.88
C ARG A 311 -3.68 -23.14 -2.97
N VAL A 312 -3.20 -22.97 -4.20
CA VAL A 312 -4.04 -22.76 -5.38
C VAL A 312 -3.87 -23.91 -6.35
N ASP A 313 -4.98 -24.33 -6.97
CA ASP A 313 -4.95 -25.21 -8.13
C ASP A 313 -4.63 -24.36 -9.37
N VAL A 314 -3.36 -24.38 -9.75
CA VAL A 314 -2.85 -23.57 -10.87
C VAL A 314 -3.51 -23.98 -12.18
N ASP A 315 -3.76 -25.27 -12.39
CA ASP A 315 -4.42 -25.76 -13.59
C ASP A 315 -5.89 -25.33 -13.66
N ALA A 316 -6.58 -25.30 -12.51
CA ALA A 316 -7.93 -24.74 -12.45
C ALA A 316 -7.97 -23.25 -12.79
N ILE A 317 -6.97 -22.49 -12.33
CA ILE A 317 -6.84 -21.05 -12.65
C ILE A 317 -6.63 -20.87 -14.16
N TYR A 318 -5.72 -21.63 -14.77
CA TYR A 318 -5.52 -21.54 -16.21
C TYR A 318 -6.77 -21.93 -17.01
N ARG A 319 -7.45 -23.01 -16.63
CA ARG A 319 -8.75 -23.38 -17.27
C ARG A 319 -9.79 -22.29 -17.12
N ALA A 320 -9.91 -21.68 -15.94
CA ALA A 320 -10.85 -20.57 -15.72
C ALA A 320 -10.46 -19.33 -16.55
N GLN A 321 -9.17 -19.02 -16.65
CA GLN A 321 -8.66 -17.92 -17.46
C GLN A 321 -8.98 -18.12 -18.95
N ASP A 322 -8.78 -19.33 -19.48
CA ASP A 322 -9.08 -19.65 -20.86
C ASP A 322 -10.59 -19.56 -21.15
N SER A 323 -11.42 -20.10 -20.23
CA SER A 323 -12.86 -19.97 -20.32
C SER A 323 -13.31 -18.49 -20.34
N GLN A 324 -12.78 -17.67 -19.42
CA GLN A 324 -13.09 -16.25 -19.37
C GLN A 324 -12.62 -15.50 -20.63
N ARG A 325 -11.47 -15.85 -21.20
CA ARG A 325 -10.99 -15.26 -22.46
C ARG A 325 -11.95 -15.55 -23.62
N ILE A 326 -12.44 -16.79 -23.70
CA ILE A 326 -13.41 -17.19 -24.72
C ILE A 326 -14.72 -16.43 -24.53
N GLU A 327 -15.26 -16.40 -23.30
CA GLU A 327 -16.49 -15.68 -22.98
C GLU A 327 -16.37 -14.18 -23.26
N TYR A 328 -15.23 -13.57 -22.89
CA TYR A 328 -14.94 -12.17 -23.18
C TYR A 328 -14.89 -11.91 -24.69
N ALA A 329 -14.19 -12.75 -25.46
CA ALA A 329 -14.09 -12.61 -26.90
C ALA A 329 -15.46 -12.77 -27.59
N VAL A 330 -16.28 -13.71 -27.11
CA VAL A 330 -17.65 -13.88 -27.60
C VAL A 330 -18.53 -12.68 -27.24
N GLY A 331 -18.44 -12.20 -25.99
CA GLY A 331 -19.16 -11.01 -25.53
C GLY A 331 -18.77 -9.76 -26.30
N LEU A 332 -17.47 -9.54 -26.50
CA LEU A 332 -16.94 -8.41 -27.26
C LEU A 332 -17.41 -8.46 -28.73
N ARG A 333 -17.41 -9.66 -29.35
CA ARG A 333 -17.90 -9.85 -30.71
C ARG A 333 -19.40 -9.54 -30.84
N LYS A 334 -20.21 -10.04 -29.88
CA LYS A 334 -21.64 -9.71 -29.80
C LYS A 334 -21.87 -8.22 -29.66
N MET A 335 -21.15 -7.58 -28.76
CA MET A 335 -21.22 -6.13 -28.53
C MET A 335 -20.82 -5.34 -29.79
N LYS A 336 -19.75 -5.74 -30.49
CA LYS A 336 -19.34 -5.12 -31.76
C LYS A 336 -20.42 -5.28 -32.85
N THR A 337 -21.07 -6.45 -32.93
CA THR A 337 -22.16 -6.69 -33.89
C THR A 337 -23.33 -5.77 -33.57
N VAL A 338 -23.79 -5.73 -32.32
CA VAL A 338 -24.90 -4.85 -31.91
C VAL A 338 -24.57 -3.38 -32.14
N LEU A 339 -23.36 -2.94 -31.81
CA LEU A 339 -22.93 -1.57 -32.07
C LEU A 339 -22.82 -1.27 -33.57
N ALA A 340 -22.32 -2.20 -34.39
CA ALA A 340 -22.24 -2.01 -35.83
C ALA A 340 -23.63 -1.95 -36.45
N GLU A 341 -24.57 -2.79 -36.02
CA GLU A 341 -25.98 -2.75 -36.43
C GLU A 341 -26.66 -1.43 -36.01
N ALA A 342 -26.42 -1.01 -34.78
CA ALA A 342 -26.92 0.24 -34.21
C ALA A 342 -26.36 1.48 -34.91
N LEU A 343 -25.07 1.47 -35.25
CA LEU A 343 -24.40 2.58 -35.90
C LEU A 343 -24.48 2.56 -37.42
N SER A 344 -24.85 1.42 -38.04
CA SER A 344 -24.99 1.31 -39.48
C SER A 344 -26.11 2.20 -40.07
N THR A 345 -27.03 2.66 -39.24
CA THR A 345 -28.05 3.66 -39.60
C THR A 345 -27.55 5.10 -39.54
N VAL A 346 -26.41 5.36 -38.85
CA VAL A 346 -25.91 6.71 -38.54
C VAL A 346 -24.45 6.89 -38.94
N TRP A 347 -23.65 5.82 -39.05
CA TRP A 347 -22.23 5.89 -39.27
C TRP A 347 -21.70 4.81 -40.21
N THR A 348 -20.96 5.19 -41.25
CA THR A 348 -20.40 4.29 -42.27
C THR A 348 -18.96 3.88 -42.01
N GLY A 349 -18.39 4.19 -40.81
CA GLY A 349 -17.03 3.86 -40.45
C GLY A 349 -16.92 2.76 -39.39
N GLU A 350 -15.78 2.08 -39.33
CA GLU A 350 -15.49 1.15 -38.21
C GLU A 350 -15.33 1.90 -36.87
N PRO A 351 -15.90 1.37 -35.78
CA PRO A 351 -15.70 1.98 -34.44
C PRO A 351 -14.21 2.00 -34.09
N SER A 352 -13.68 3.16 -33.75
CA SER A 352 -12.30 3.24 -33.32
C SER A 352 -12.12 2.43 -32.01
N GLN A 353 -10.99 1.76 -31.87
CA GLN A 353 -10.65 1.00 -30.65
C GLN A 353 -10.62 1.87 -29.37
N GLN A 354 -10.64 3.20 -29.50
CA GLN A 354 -10.72 4.15 -28.39
C GLN A 354 -12.10 4.22 -27.74
N LEU A 355 -13.18 3.89 -28.48
CA LEU A 355 -14.54 3.84 -27.92
C LEU A 355 -14.84 2.55 -27.14
N LEU A 356 -13.95 1.56 -27.21
CA LEU A 356 -14.09 0.25 -26.58
C LEU A 356 -13.09 0.01 -25.44
N LYS A 357 -12.32 1.03 -25.04
CA LYS A 357 -11.48 1.06 -23.84
C LYS A 357 -12.17 1.79 -22.69
#